data_e44308afb05532e04993129d7a2b7c32
#
_entry.id   e44308afb05532e04993129d7a2b7c32
#
_cell.length_a   1.000
_cell.length_b   1.000
_cell.length_c   1.000
_cell.angle_alpha   90.00
_cell.angle_beta   90.00
_cell.angle_gamma   90.00
#
_symmetry.space_group_name_H-M   'P 1'
#
loop_
_entity.id
_entity.type
_entity.pdbx_description
1 polymer ?
#
loop_
_entity_poly.entity_id
_entity_poly.type
_entity_poly.pdbx_seq_one_letter_code
_entity_poly.pdbx_strand_id
1 'polypeptide(L)'
;MKPDQAKALMLAKRQLAELVFDAVNLEGINFTLPEIQTLLDGVTIGGHKISDQQIAVNQGKAWRTLFEWIEKGRFEVTAEKACELHQIAGKEEALECGRFRSGGVTIAGTEYMPPEAVMLPALFDNMAAQACKIPDIYDQAIFLFLTMARCQFFYDVNKRMGRFIMNGLLLSAGYPAINLPAKRQLEFNQLMLAFYKSGNQKPMNTFLRSCLDERIIKIMKA
;
A
#
# COMPACT_ATOMS: atom_id res chain seq x y z
N MET A 1 8.37 16.64 -13.67
CA MET A 1 9.45 16.25 -12.72
C MET A 1 10.30 15.20 -13.40
N LYS A 2 11.62 15.35 -13.36
CA LYS A 2 12.55 14.32 -13.87
C LYS A 2 12.65 13.19 -12.84
N PRO A 3 12.58 11.92 -13.23
CA PRO A 3 12.69 10.81 -12.30
C PRO A 3 14.13 10.73 -11.73
N ASP A 4 14.21 10.40 -10.42
CA ASP A 4 15.46 10.18 -9.70
C ASP A 4 15.21 9.13 -8.60
N GLN A 5 15.59 7.89 -8.85
CA GLN A 5 15.33 6.76 -7.94
C GLN A 5 16.04 6.92 -6.60
N ALA A 6 17.32 7.32 -6.61
CA ALA A 6 18.09 7.45 -5.38
C ALA A 6 17.49 8.53 -4.47
N LYS A 7 17.12 9.66 -5.05
CA LYS A 7 16.50 10.78 -4.35
C LYS A 7 15.09 10.43 -3.83
N ALA A 8 14.24 9.82 -4.67
CA ALA A 8 12.90 9.39 -4.28
C ALA A 8 12.94 8.37 -3.13
N LEU A 9 13.82 7.39 -3.22
CA LEU A 9 13.98 6.35 -2.19
C LEU A 9 14.53 6.92 -0.89
N MET A 10 15.53 7.81 -0.95
CA MET A 10 16.06 8.51 0.22
C MET A 10 14.96 9.28 0.95
N LEU A 11 14.11 9.99 0.22
CA LEU A 11 12.99 10.75 0.79
C LEU A 11 11.95 9.82 1.42
N ALA A 12 11.58 8.72 0.75
CA ALA A 12 10.65 7.74 1.30
C ALA A 12 11.18 7.07 2.57
N LYS A 13 12.47 6.76 2.64
CA LYS A 13 13.11 6.22 3.85
C LYS A 13 13.02 7.18 5.04
N ARG A 14 13.18 8.48 4.80
CA ARG A 14 13.01 9.52 5.84
C ARG A 14 11.56 9.66 6.29
N GLN A 15 10.59 9.33 5.43
CA GLN A 15 9.16 9.35 5.75
C GLN A 15 8.64 8.01 6.30
N LEU A 16 9.49 7.03 6.59
CA LEU A 16 9.05 5.69 7.01
C LEU A 16 8.05 5.74 8.18
N ALA A 17 8.32 6.53 9.20
CA ALA A 17 7.43 6.65 10.35
C ALA A 17 6.06 7.24 9.95
N GLU A 18 6.02 8.24 9.08
CA GLU A 18 4.78 8.84 8.56
C GLU A 18 4.00 7.83 7.72
N LEU A 19 4.67 7.07 6.84
CA LEU A 19 4.06 6.04 6.01
C LEU A 19 3.39 4.93 6.86
N VAL A 20 4.04 4.51 7.93
CA VAL A 20 3.51 3.52 8.88
C VAL A 20 2.39 4.12 9.72
N PHE A 21 2.59 5.32 10.26
CA PHE A 21 1.60 6.05 11.05
C PHE A 21 0.27 6.20 10.30
N ASP A 22 0.30 6.73 9.08
CA ASP A 22 -0.90 6.89 8.28
C ASP A 22 -1.53 5.53 7.93
N ALA A 23 -0.71 4.52 7.64
CA ALA A 23 -1.20 3.19 7.28
C ALA A 23 -2.01 2.54 8.40
N VAL A 24 -1.51 2.56 9.64
CA VAL A 24 -2.18 1.92 10.77
C VAL A 24 -3.38 2.71 11.28
N ASN A 25 -3.28 4.05 11.28
CA ASN A 25 -4.41 4.90 11.66
C ASN A 25 -5.59 4.81 10.68
N LEU A 26 -5.33 4.59 9.39
CA LEU A 26 -6.37 4.32 8.39
C LEU A 26 -7.13 3.01 8.64
N GLU A 27 -6.53 2.06 9.35
CA GLU A 27 -7.20 0.82 9.78
C GLU A 27 -7.83 0.94 11.19
N GLY A 28 -7.86 2.15 11.76
CA GLY A 28 -8.48 2.43 13.07
C GLY A 28 -7.60 2.12 14.27
N ILE A 29 -6.30 1.88 14.07
CA ILE A 29 -5.33 1.67 15.14
C ILE A 29 -4.70 3.03 15.48
N ASN A 30 -5.11 3.61 16.61
CA ASN A 30 -4.75 4.99 16.96
C ASN A 30 -3.37 5.06 17.64
N PHE A 31 -2.34 5.33 16.85
CA PHE A 31 -1.01 5.71 17.32
C PHE A 31 -0.74 7.18 17.03
N THR A 32 0.11 7.79 17.83
CA THR A 32 0.76 9.07 17.49
C THR A 32 2.03 8.82 16.67
N LEU A 33 2.48 9.82 15.91
CA LEU A 33 3.72 9.69 15.14
C LEU A 33 4.96 9.41 16.01
N PRO A 34 5.17 10.06 17.19
CA PRO A 34 6.26 9.68 18.10
C PRO A 34 6.19 8.24 18.60
N GLU A 35 4.99 7.70 18.84
CA GLU A 35 4.82 6.29 19.24
C GLU A 35 5.24 5.35 18.12
N ILE A 36 4.84 5.63 16.89
CA ILE A 36 5.30 4.84 15.73
C ILE A 36 6.82 4.90 15.59
N GLN A 37 7.44 6.09 15.75
CA GLN A 37 8.90 6.22 15.72
C GLN A 37 9.55 5.33 16.79
N THR A 38 9.05 5.37 18.03
CA THR A 38 9.53 4.55 19.14
C THR A 38 9.43 3.04 18.85
N LEU A 39 8.30 2.60 18.28
CA LEU A 39 8.12 1.20 17.87
C LEU A 39 9.09 0.78 16.76
N LEU A 40 9.31 1.65 15.77
CA LEU A 40 10.24 1.39 14.67
C LEU A 40 11.70 1.35 15.11
N ASP A 41 12.02 2.01 16.23
CA ASP A 41 13.33 1.96 16.91
C ASP A 41 13.48 0.71 17.80
N GLY A 42 12.43 -0.15 17.85
CA GLY A 42 12.46 -1.43 18.58
C GLY A 42 12.07 -1.34 20.06
N VAL A 43 11.49 -0.23 20.49
CA VAL A 43 11.05 0.01 21.87
C VAL A 43 9.52 -0.12 21.93
N THR A 44 9.02 -0.94 22.87
CA THR A 44 7.58 -1.07 23.13
C THR A 44 7.04 0.14 23.86
N ILE A 45 5.75 0.43 23.64
CA ILE A 45 5.05 1.57 24.25
C ILE A 45 3.89 1.07 25.13
N GLY A 46 3.62 1.79 26.22
CA GLY A 46 2.46 1.51 27.08
C GLY A 46 1.14 2.00 26.49
N GLY A 47 0.02 1.44 26.99
CA GLY A 47 -1.32 1.92 26.62
C GLY A 47 -1.90 1.36 25.32
N HIS A 48 -1.14 0.56 24.59
CA HIS A 48 -1.60 -0.08 23.35
C HIS A 48 -1.58 -1.60 23.44
N LYS A 49 -2.49 -2.26 22.70
CA LYS A 49 -2.47 -3.71 22.59
C LYS A 49 -1.19 -4.19 21.92
N ILE A 50 -0.67 -5.32 22.35
CA ILE A 50 0.53 -5.93 21.75
C ILE A 50 0.30 -6.23 20.27
N SER A 51 -0.91 -6.71 19.90
CA SER A 51 -1.29 -6.97 18.52
C SER A 51 -1.17 -5.71 17.65
N ASP A 52 -1.65 -4.55 18.14
CA ASP A 52 -1.62 -3.29 17.40
C ASP A 52 -0.18 -2.80 17.19
N GLN A 53 0.66 -2.93 18.23
CA GLN A 53 2.10 -2.64 18.12
C GLN A 53 2.77 -3.55 17.09
N GLN A 54 2.41 -4.86 17.10
CA GLN A 54 2.97 -5.82 16.15
C GLN A 54 2.57 -5.49 14.70
N ILE A 55 1.33 -5.04 14.47
CA ILE A 55 0.87 -4.56 13.16
C ILE A 55 1.75 -3.40 12.67
N ALA A 56 1.99 -2.40 13.51
CA ALA A 56 2.85 -1.27 13.16
C ALA A 56 4.30 -1.70 12.84
N VAL A 57 4.87 -2.58 13.66
CA VAL A 57 6.21 -3.15 13.44
C VAL A 57 6.26 -3.94 12.13
N ASN A 58 5.26 -4.75 11.82
CA ASN A 58 5.19 -5.52 10.58
C ASN A 58 5.07 -4.60 9.35
N GLN A 59 4.31 -3.51 9.45
CA GLN A 59 4.26 -2.49 8.39
C GLN A 59 5.65 -1.86 8.15
N GLY A 60 6.35 -1.50 9.22
CA GLY A 60 7.71 -0.96 9.12
C GLY A 60 8.70 -1.95 8.49
N LYS A 61 8.62 -3.23 8.86
CA LYS A 61 9.44 -4.30 8.25
C LYS A 61 9.14 -4.45 6.75
N ALA A 62 7.86 -4.47 6.36
CA ALA A 62 7.46 -4.58 4.96
C ALA A 62 7.98 -3.40 4.12
N TRP A 63 7.91 -2.16 4.64
CA TRP A 63 8.50 -1.00 3.99
C TRP A 63 10.02 -1.12 3.83
N ARG A 64 10.74 -1.53 4.87
CA ARG A 64 12.21 -1.72 4.80
C ARG A 64 12.58 -2.79 3.77
N THR A 65 11.84 -3.89 3.71
CA THR A 65 12.02 -4.94 2.69
C THR A 65 11.78 -4.40 1.28
N LEU A 66 10.71 -3.63 1.09
CA LEU A 66 10.42 -2.98 -0.19
C LEU A 66 11.54 -2.03 -0.61
N PHE A 67 12.04 -1.19 0.29
CA PHE A 67 13.16 -0.28 0.02
C PHE A 67 14.43 -1.04 -0.37
N GLU A 68 14.74 -2.13 0.33
CA GLU A 68 15.88 -2.99 0.00
C GLU A 68 15.75 -3.62 -1.39
N TRP A 69 14.55 -4.08 -1.77
CA TRP A 69 14.32 -4.63 -3.10
C TRP A 69 14.52 -3.58 -4.18
N ILE A 70 14.05 -2.34 -3.97
CA ILE A 70 14.22 -1.24 -4.91
C ILE A 70 15.70 -0.89 -5.06
N GLU A 71 16.45 -0.76 -3.96
CA GLU A 71 17.90 -0.47 -3.98
C GLU A 71 18.70 -1.51 -4.75
N LYS A 72 18.31 -2.78 -4.62
CA LYS A 72 18.96 -3.91 -5.27
C LYS A 72 18.43 -4.22 -6.68
N GLY A 73 17.50 -3.39 -7.21
CA GLY A 73 16.85 -3.62 -8.50
C GLY A 73 16.05 -4.93 -8.57
N ARG A 74 15.51 -5.40 -7.43
CA ARG A 74 14.78 -6.67 -7.31
C ARG A 74 13.27 -6.51 -7.13
N PHE A 75 12.77 -5.29 -7.09
CA PHE A 75 11.33 -5.07 -7.01
C PHE A 75 10.69 -5.29 -8.38
N GLU A 76 9.69 -6.14 -8.41
CA GLU A 76 8.86 -6.43 -9.58
C GLU A 76 7.40 -6.57 -9.14
N VAL A 77 6.47 -6.22 -10.03
CA VAL A 77 5.03 -6.40 -9.80
C VAL A 77 4.66 -7.83 -10.18
N THR A 78 4.97 -8.77 -9.29
CA THR A 78 4.68 -10.20 -9.45
C THR A 78 3.90 -10.73 -8.26
N ALA A 79 3.14 -11.81 -8.47
CA ALA A 79 2.41 -12.50 -7.41
C ALA A 79 3.36 -12.99 -6.30
N GLU A 80 4.55 -13.46 -6.67
CA GLU A 80 5.58 -13.90 -5.74
C GLU A 80 5.99 -12.76 -4.80
N LYS A 81 6.36 -11.59 -5.35
CA LYS A 81 6.76 -10.41 -4.56
C LYS A 81 5.62 -9.88 -3.69
N ALA A 82 4.39 -9.90 -4.19
CA ALA A 82 3.22 -9.55 -3.40
C ALA A 82 3.03 -10.53 -2.23
N CYS A 83 3.17 -11.83 -2.45
CA CYS A 83 3.09 -12.84 -1.40
C CYS A 83 4.22 -12.73 -0.37
N GLU A 84 5.46 -12.48 -0.79
CA GLU A 84 6.59 -12.23 0.12
C GLU A 84 6.33 -11.01 1.02
N LEU A 85 5.85 -9.89 0.47
CA LEU A 85 5.47 -8.72 1.29
C LEU A 85 4.29 -9.01 2.21
N HIS A 86 3.30 -9.74 1.73
CA HIS A 86 2.15 -10.11 2.52
C HIS A 86 2.53 -11.03 3.70
N GLN A 87 3.51 -11.93 3.52
CA GLN A 87 4.05 -12.77 4.59
C GLN A 87 4.59 -11.92 5.76
N ILE A 88 5.07 -10.71 5.48
CA ILE A 88 5.57 -9.78 6.49
C ILE A 88 4.43 -8.90 7.03
N ALA A 89 3.71 -8.24 6.13
CA ALA A 89 2.71 -7.23 6.49
C ALA A 89 1.43 -7.81 7.10
N GLY A 90 1.02 -9.01 6.66
CA GLY A 90 -0.19 -9.70 7.11
C GLY A 90 0.04 -10.69 8.24
N LYS A 91 1.28 -10.79 8.74
CA LYS A 91 1.61 -11.71 9.83
C LYS A 91 0.75 -11.41 11.06
N GLU A 92 0.12 -12.44 11.59
CA GLU A 92 -0.77 -12.40 12.77
C GLU A 92 -2.13 -11.70 12.53
N GLU A 93 -2.41 -11.21 11.30
CA GLU A 93 -3.70 -10.62 10.93
C GLU A 93 -4.46 -11.49 9.93
N ALA A 94 -3.79 -11.94 8.88
CA ALA A 94 -4.42 -12.69 7.81
C ALA A 94 -4.58 -14.16 8.15
N LEU A 95 -5.75 -14.74 7.81
CA LEU A 95 -6.05 -16.17 8.00
C LEU A 95 -5.03 -17.05 7.27
N GLU A 96 -4.65 -16.66 6.04
CA GLU A 96 -3.58 -17.27 5.26
C GLU A 96 -2.56 -16.21 4.92
N CYS A 97 -1.34 -16.37 5.44
CA CYS A 97 -0.29 -15.38 5.27
C CYS A 97 0.67 -15.79 4.14
N GLY A 98 1.11 -14.83 3.32
CA GLY A 98 2.10 -15.04 2.26
C GLY A 98 1.60 -15.81 1.04
N ARG A 99 0.29 -15.94 0.85
CA ARG A 99 -0.33 -16.55 -0.32
C ARG A 99 -1.70 -15.94 -0.61
N PHE A 100 -2.15 -16.04 -1.82
CA PHE A 100 -3.53 -15.64 -2.17
C PHE A 100 -4.52 -16.47 -1.38
N ARG A 101 -5.65 -15.86 -1.04
CA ARG A 101 -6.74 -16.54 -0.35
C ARG A 101 -7.25 -17.74 -1.15
N SER A 102 -7.67 -18.76 -0.43
CA SER A 102 -8.25 -20.00 -1.01
C SER A 102 -9.79 -19.99 -1.02
N GLY A 103 -10.43 -19.05 -0.30
CA GLY A 103 -11.89 -18.95 -0.19
C GLY A 103 -12.43 -17.56 -0.54
N GLY A 104 -13.75 -17.42 -0.39
CA GLY A 104 -14.47 -16.17 -0.60
C GLY A 104 -14.21 -15.14 0.49
N VAL A 105 -14.38 -13.87 0.17
CA VAL A 105 -14.32 -12.74 1.10
C VAL A 105 -15.40 -11.74 0.75
N THR A 106 -15.78 -10.92 1.73
CA THR A 106 -16.66 -9.77 1.54
C THR A 106 -15.94 -8.49 1.91
N ILE A 107 -16.42 -7.36 1.41
CA ILE A 107 -15.91 -6.04 1.77
C ILE A 107 -17.00 -5.32 2.56
N ALA A 108 -16.68 -4.89 3.78
CA ALA A 108 -17.62 -4.17 4.62
C ALA A 108 -18.15 -2.89 3.95
N GLY A 109 -19.43 -2.63 4.06
CA GLY A 109 -20.08 -1.42 3.55
C GLY A 109 -20.41 -1.42 2.05
N THR A 110 -20.26 -2.55 1.35
CA THR A 110 -20.64 -2.70 -0.06
C THR A 110 -21.20 -4.09 -0.36
N GLU A 111 -22.06 -4.17 -1.37
CA GLU A 111 -22.56 -5.44 -1.90
C GLU A 111 -21.65 -6.01 -3.02
N TYR A 112 -20.59 -5.29 -3.38
CA TYR A 112 -19.63 -5.77 -4.36
C TYR A 112 -18.95 -7.05 -3.86
N MET A 113 -19.01 -8.09 -4.67
CA MET A 113 -18.37 -9.39 -4.40
C MET A 113 -17.04 -9.47 -5.14
N PRO A 114 -15.91 -9.63 -4.40
CA PRO A 114 -14.62 -9.89 -5.02
C PRO A 114 -14.62 -11.19 -5.85
N PRO A 115 -13.71 -11.32 -6.83
CA PRO A 115 -13.60 -12.52 -7.66
C PRO A 115 -13.42 -13.81 -6.86
N GLU A 116 -13.76 -14.94 -7.46
CA GLU A 116 -13.48 -16.26 -6.88
C GLU A 116 -11.98 -16.51 -6.73
N ALA A 117 -11.59 -17.24 -5.68
CA ALA A 117 -10.20 -17.48 -5.34
C ALA A 117 -9.40 -18.15 -6.47
N VAL A 118 -10.01 -19.08 -7.19
CA VAL A 118 -9.37 -19.80 -8.32
C VAL A 118 -8.91 -18.85 -9.44
N MET A 119 -9.53 -17.69 -9.58
CA MET A 119 -9.19 -16.71 -10.62
C MET A 119 -8.02 -15.79 -10.23
N LEU A 120 -7.65 -15.72 -8.96
CA LEU A 120 -6.73 -14.71 -8.46
C LEU A 120 -5.34 -14.73 -9.12
N PRO A 121 -4.70 -15.89 -9.38
CA PRO A 121 -3.41 -15.90 -10.06
C PRO A 121 -3.48 -15.24 -11.45
N ALA A 122 -4.44 -15.65 -12.27
CA ALA A 122 -4.63 -15.08 -13.61
C ALA A 122 -5.02 -13.59 -13.57
N LEU A 123 -5.81 -13.18 -12.58
CA LEU A 123 -6.17 -11.76 -12.38
C LEU A 123 -4.98 -10.91 -11.97
N PHE A 124 -4.06 -11.44 -11.18
CA PHE A 124 -2.84 -10.72 -10.80
C PHE A 124 -1.92 -10.51 -12.01
N ASP A 125 -1.68 -11.57 -12.79
CA ASP A 125 -0.87 -11.49 -14.01
C ASP A 125 -1.48 -10.51 -15.02
N ASN A 126 -2.81 -10.57 -15.20
CA ASN A 126 -3.52 -9.62 -16.06
C ASN A 126 -3.43 -8.18 -15.56
N MET A 127 -3.55 -7.95 -14.24
CA MET A 127 -3.36 -6.64 -13.62
C MET A 127 -1.96 -6.09 -13.92
N ALA A 128 -0.91 -6.87 -13.71
CA ALA A 128 0.46 -6.47 -13.98
C ALA A 128 0.66 -6.14 -15.48
N ALA A 129 0.15 -6.99 -16.38
CA ALA A 129 0.23 -6.77 -17.83
C ALA A 129 -0.56 -5.54 -18.30
N GLN A 130 -1.72 -5.26 -17.72
CA GLN A 130 -2.51 -4.06 -18.02
C GLN A 130 -1.83 -2.79 -17.52
N ALA A 131 -1.28 -2.83 -16.31
CA ALA A 131 -0.55 -1.71 -15.75
C ALA A 131 0.57 -1.22 -16.68
N CYS A 132 1.36 -2.15 -17.25
CA CYS A 132 2.44 -1.82 -18.18
C CYS A 132 1.99 -1.08 -19.45
N LYS A 133 0.70 -1.11 -19.80
CA LYS A 133 0.14 -0.42 -20.96
C LYS A 133 -0.29 1.03 -20.66
N ILE A 134 -0.31 1.42 -19.39
CA ILE A 134 -0.71 2.77 -18.96
C ILE A 134 0.52 3.69 -19.06
N PRO A 135 0.48 4.75 -19.88
CA PRO A 135 1.66 5.58 -20.14
C PRO A 135 2.12 6.42 -18.95
N ASP A 136 1.18 6.95 -18.16
CA ASP A 136 1.49 7.77 -17.00
C ASP A 136 1.79 6.91 -15.77
N ILE A 137 2.94 7.11 -15.15
CA ILE A 137 3.43 6.27 -14.04
C ILE A 137 2.54 6.35 -12.81
N TYR A 138 1.93 7.51 -12.52
CA TYR A 138 1.01 7.63 -11.39
C TYR A 138 -0.31 6.93 -11.67
N ASP A 139 -0.83 7.04 -12.90
CA ASP A 139 -2.04 6.30 -13.29
C ASP A 139 -1.80 4.81 -13.24
N GLN A 140 -0.64 4.35 -13.70
CA GLN A 140 -0.20 2.96 -13.63
C GLN A 140 -0.16 2.46 -12.17
N ALA A 141 0.49 3.21 -11.30
CA ALA A 141 0.64 2.86 -9.89
C ALA A 141 -0.71 2.85 -9.15
N ILE A 142 -1.54 3.84 -9.39
CA ILE A 142 -2.89 3.94 -8.80
C ILE A 142 -3.80 2.83 -9.32
N PHE A 143 -3.70 2.47 -10.59
CA PHE A 143 -4.42 1.31 -11.15
C PHE A 143 -4.08 0.02 -10.39
N LEU A 144 -2.80 -0.24 -10.11
CA LEU A 144 -2.37 -1.39 -9.32
C LEU A 144 -3.00 -1.37 -7.92
N PHE A 145 -2.91 -0.24 -7.21
CA PHE A 145 -3.53 -0.11 -5.89
C PHE A 145 -5.03 -0.43 -5.91
N LEU A 146 -5.76 0.18 -6.85
CA LEU A 146 -7.21 0.02 -6.95
C LEU A 146 -7.62 -1.40 -7.32
N THR A 147 -6.88 -2.03 -8.23
CA THR A 147 -7.13 -3.42 -8.63
C THR A 147 -6.83 -4.38 -7.47
N MET A 148 -5.72 -4.19 -6.75
CA MET A 148 -5.40 -4.94 -5.52
C MET A 148 -6.54 -4.85 -4.51
N ALA A 149 -7.01 -3.64 -4.23
CA ALA A 149 -8.09 -3.39 -3.28
C ALA A 149 -9.41 -4.01 -3.72
N ARG A 150 -9.72 -4.02 -5.02
CA ARG A 150 -11.00 -4.56 -5.54
C ARG A 150 -11.00 -6.06 -5.68
N CYS A 151 -9.89 -6.66 -6.12
CA CYS A 151 -9.78 -8.11 -6.26
C CYS A 151 -9.65 -8.83 -4.93
N GLN A 152 -9.19 -8.17 -3.86
CA GLN A 152 -8.98 -8.78 -2.56
C GLN A 152 -8.17 -10.07 -2.69
N PHE A 153 -6.92 -9.97 -3.13
CA PHE A 153 -6.06 -11.14 -3.36
C PHE A 153 -5.78 -11.94 -2.10
N PHE A 154 -5.85 -11.29 -0.94
CA PHE A 154 -5.59 -11.89 0.36
C PHE A 154 -6.84 -11.85 1.24
N TYR A 155 -6.85 -12.62 2.32
CA TYR A 155 -7.95 -12.57 3.30
C TYR A 155 -8.02 -11.25 4.05
N ASP A 156 -6.87 -10.60 4.27
CA ASP A 156 -6.78 -9.28 4.89
C ASP A 156 -5.62 -8.47 4.30
N VAL A 157 -5.40 -7.24 4.79
CA VAL A 157 -4.29 -6.34 4.45
C VAL A 157 -4.28 -5.86 2.98
N ASN A 158 -5.33 -6.11 2.20
CA ASN A 158 -5.35 -5.82 0.75
C ASN A 158 -5.10 -4.35 0.40
N LYS A 159 -5.67 -3.40 1.13
CA LYS A 159 -5.43 -1.96 0.90
C LYS A 159 -3.98 -1.57 1.21
N ARG A 160 -3.40 -2.14 2.27
CA ARG A 160 -1.99 -1.93 2.63
C ARG A 160 -1.05 -2.54 1.59
N MET A 161 -1.34 -3.75 1.13
CA MET A 161 -0.61 -4.39 0.04
C MET A 161 -0.67 -3.60 -1.26
N GLY A 162 -1.84 -3.09 -1.62
CA GLY A 162 -1.99 -2.19 -2.77
C GLY A 162 -1.10 -0.95 -2.66
N ARG A 163 -0.98 -0.36 -1.46
CA ARG A 163 -0.07 0.78 -1.22
C ARG A 163 1.40 0.41 -1.36
N PHE A 164 1.82 -0.78 -0.93
CA PHE A 164 3.19 -1.25 -1.15
C PHE A 164 3.50 -1.43 -2.64
N ILE A 165 2.63 -2.09 -3.40
CA ILE A 165 2.82 -2.32 -4.83
C ILE A 165 2.81 -0.99 -5.61
N MET A 166 1.85 -0.10 -5.32
CA MET A 166 1.78 1.25 -5.89
C MET A 166 3.08 2.02 -5.67
N ASN A 167 3.52 2.10 -4.43
CA ASN A 167 4.70 2.88 -4.08
C ASN A 167 6.02 2.19 -4.48
N GLY A 168 6.04 0.86 -4.51
CA GLY A 168 7.15 0.10 -5.06
C GLY A 168 7.42 0.46 -6.52
N LEU A 169 6.35 0.53 -7.33
CA LEU A 169 6.46 0.96 -8.73
C LEU A 169 6.93 2.40 -8.85
N LEU A 170 6.31 3.35 -8.10
CA LEU A 170 6.69 4.76 -8.14
C LEU A 170 8.16 4.98 -7.79
N LEU A 171 8.58 4.42 -6.66
CA LEU A 171 9.96 4.57 -6.18
C LEU A 171 10.98 3.90 -7.10
N SER A 172 10.67 2.73 -7.66
CA SER A 172 11.52 2.05 -8.63
C SER A 172 11.69 2.85 -9.92
N ALA A 173 10.64 3.56 -10.32
CA ALA A 173 10.66 4.44 -11.48
C ALA A 173 11.24 5.85 -11.17
N GLY A 174 11.69 6.09 -9.94
CA GLY A 174 12.31 7.36 -9.53
C GLY A 174 11.32 8.49 -9.22
N TYR A 175 10.09 8.15 -8.86
CA TYR A 175 9.05 9.10 -8.50
C TYR A 175 8.72 9.01 -7.00
N PRO A 176 8.31 10.11 -6.36
CA PRO A 176 7.95 10.12 -4.94
C PRO A 176 6.74 9.25 -4.65
N ALA A 177 6.76 8.63 -3.47
CA ALA A 177 5.65 7.83 -2.97
C ALA A 177 4.40 8.68 -2.74
N ILE A 178 3.24 8.07 -2.92
CA ILE A 178 1.96 8.60 -2.45
C ILE A 178 1.74 8.11 -1.03
N ASN A 179 1.72 9.02 -0.07
CA ASN A 179 1.27 8.74 1.29
C ASN A 179 -0.18 9.21 1.45
N LEU A 180 -1.07 8.32 1.88
CA LEU A 180 -2.46 8.66 2.15
C LEU A 180 -2.58 9.13 3.62
N PRO A 181 -2.78 10.45 3.88
CA PRO A 181 -2.83 10.94 5.24
C PRO A 181 -4.05 10.41 6.01
N ALA A 182 -3.85 9.90 7.23
CA ALA A 182 -4.92 9.36 8.08
C ALA A 182 -6.06 10.37 8.31
N LYS A 183 -5.76 11.66 8.39
CA LYS A 183 -6.77 12.73 8.52
C LYS A 183 -7.78 12.79 7.36
N ARG A 184 -7.47 12.15 6.20
CA ARG A 184 -8.37 12.05 5.05
C ARG A 184 -9.10 10.70 4.98
N GLN A 185 -9.13 9.93 6.07
CA GLN A 185 -9.74 8.61 6.14
C GLN A 185 -11.21 8.60 5.69
N LEU A 186 -11.99 9.57 6.14
CA LEU A 186 -13.43 9.63 5.79
C LEU A 186 -13.64 9.78 4.28
N GLU A 187 -12.94 10.73 3.66
CA GLU A 187 -12.99 10.96 2.21
C GLU A 187 -12.52 9.72 1.44
N PHE A 188 -11.41 9.12 1.87
CA PHE A 188 -10.88 7.89 1.29
C PHE A 188 -11.91 6.75 1.34
N ASN A 189 -12.52 6.51 2.50
CA ASN A 189 -13.49 5.44 2.67
C ASN A 189 -14.74 5.65 1.79
N GLN A 190 -15.26 6.87 1.71
CA GLN A 190 -16.38 7.20 0.84
C GLN A 190 -16.08 6.94 -0.64
N LEU A 191 -14.90 7.37 -1.10
CA LEU A 191 -14.45 7.15 -2.47
C LEU A 191 -14.18 5.66 -2.76
N MET A 192 -13.64 4.91 -1.80
CA MET A 192 -13.43 3.46 -1.94
C MET A 192 -14.76 2.71 -2.06
N LEU A 193 -15.76 3.05 -1.24
CA LEU A 193 -17.10 2.44 -1.34
C LEU A 193 -17.74 2.71 -2.71
N ALA A 194 -17.66 3.95 -3.19
CA ALA A 194 -18.15 4.31 -4.52
C ALA A 194 -17.39 3.55 -5.63
N PHE A 195 -16.07 3.40 -5.48
CA PHE A 195 -15.23 2.65 -6.42
C PHE A 195 -15.55 1.16 -6.42
N TYR A 196 -15.74 0.52 -5.27
CA TYR A 196 -16.11 -0.90 -5.21
C TYR A 196 -17.40 -1.16 -5.98
N LYS A 197 -18.40 -0.30 -5.80
CA LYS A 197 -19.70 -0.41 -6.47
C LYS A 197 -19.62 -0.20 -7.99
N SER A 198 -18.96 0.88 -8.42
CA SER A 198 -18.97 1.33 -9.82
C SER A 198 -17.84 0.81 -10.69
N GLY A 199 -16.69 0.47 -10.09
CA GLY A 199 -15.44 0.21 -10.81
C GLY A 199 -14.79 1.48 -11.40
N ASN A 200 -15.39 2.66 -11.23
CA ASN A 200 -14.84 3.92 -11.77
C ASN A 200 -13.64 4.39 -10.94
N GLN A 201 -12.46 4.32 -11.54
CA GLN A 201 -11.19 4.67 -10.90
C GLN A 201 -10.90 6.18 -10.86
N LYS A 202 -11.57 6.99 -11.71
CA LYS A 202 -11.23 8.41 -11.90
C LYS A 202 -11.29 9.24 -10.60
N PRO A 203 -12.34 9.15 -9.75
CA PRO A 203 -12.37 9.90 -8.49
C PRO A 203 -11.25 9.53 -7.54
N MET A 204 -10.95 8.22 -7.41
CA MET A 204 -9.86 7.73 -6.57
C MET A 204 -8.48 8.15 -7.12
N ASN A 205 -8.30 8.15 -8.44
CA ASN A 205 -7.07 8.61 -9.06
C ASN A 205 -6.82 10.09 -8.73
N THR A 206 -7.81 10.95 -8.92
CA THR A 206 -7.71 12.37 -8.56
C THR A 206 -7.38 12.56 -7.08
N PHE A 207 -8.06 11.80 -6.20
CA PHE A 207 -7.84 11.85 -4.77
C PHE A 207 -6.42 11.43 -4.38
N LEU A 208 -5.94 10.28 -4.88
CA LEU A 208 -4.60 9.78 -4.54
C LEU A 208 -3.49 10.71 -5.06
N ARG A 209 -3.65 11.29 -6.26
CA ARG A 209 -2.72 12.31 -6.75
C ARG A 209 -2.69 13.56 -5.86
N SER A 210 -3.81 13.95 -5.27
CA SER A 210 -3.87 15.06 -4.31
C SER A 210 -3.22 14.74 -2.95
N CYS A 211 -2.85 13.48 -2.70
CA CYS A 211 -2.10 13.07 -1.51
C CYS A 211 -0.57 13.15 -1.70
N LEU A 212 -0.09 13.54 -2.88
CA LEU A 212 1.34 13.79 -3.09
C LEU A 212 1.80 14.97 -2.21
N ASP A 213 2.86 14.76 -1.44
CA ASP A 213 3.42 15.80 -0.58
C ASP A 213 4.13 16.87 -1.42
N GLU A 214 3.59 18.09 -1.39
CA GLU A 214 4.13 19.22 -2.14
C GLU A 214 5.58 19.55 -1.75
N ARG A 215 5.98 19.32 -0.49
CA ARG A 215 7.36 19.51 -0.02
C ARG A 215 8.30 18.54 -0.74
N ILE A 216 7.89 17.28 -0.81
CA ILE A 216 8.64 16.23 -1.52
C ILE A 216 8.73 16.56 -3.02
N ILE A 217 7.62 16.97 -3.62
CA ILE A 217 7.59 17.39 -5.03
C ILE A 217 8.56 18.55 -5.30
N LYS A 218 8.61 19.56 -4.42
CA LYS A 218 9.55 20.67 -4.52
C LYS A 218 11.00 20.20 -4.45
N ILE A 219 11.32 19.32 -3.49
CA ILE A 219 12.67 18.74 -3.35
C ILE A 219 13.03 17.93 -4.61
N MET A 220 12.11 17.12 -5.14
CA MET A 220 12.36 16.32 -6.35
C MET A 220 12.59 17.18 -7.61
N LYS A 221 12.10 18.42 -7.65
CA LYS A 221 12.28 19.35 -8.78
C LYS A 221 13.56 20.18 -8.67
N ALA A 222 14.11 20.32 -7.46
CA ALA A 222 15.38 20.99 -7.22
C ALA A 222 16.59 20.13 -7.61
#